data_2e4cdbfabe2442e144d13c378f3e3d11
#
_entry.id   2e4cdbfabe2442e144d13c378f3e3d11
#
_cell.length_a   1.000
_cell.length_b   1.000
_cell.length_c   1.000
_cell.angle_alpha   90.00
_cell.angle_beta   90.00
_cell.angle_gamma   90.00
#
_symmetry.space_group_name_H-M   'P 1'
#
loop_
_entity.id
_entity.type
_entity.pdbx_description
1 polymer ?
#
loop_
_entity_poly.entity_id
_entity_poly.type
_entity_poly.pdbx_seq_one_letter_code
_entity_poly.pdbx_strand_id
1 'polypeptide(L)'
;MAPPARTRLACLVLLAWLGCAGPPPPPAEFEAAPKEGAYVIGTADRLHIDVWQNDKLSLADVPVRPDGKITMPLIDDVHAVGLTTDELKAVITQELSEFIENPTVTVVLLAPVSKRAFVLGEVRNPGAIGLGAEMRVLEAITTTGGFTAYAKKSHVRVLRYVDGKELDYRFDYDAYVAGRAPGTNVVLRPGDTVLVP
;
A
#
# COMPACT_ATOMS: atom_id res chain seq x y z
N MET A 1 6.02 -19.40 -83.60
CA MET A 1 6.14 -20.49 -82.62
C MET A 1 6.67 -19.89 -81.33
N ALA A 2 5.79 -19.59 -80.42
CA ALA A 2 6.17 -18.97 -79.13
C ALA A 2 6.06 -20.10 -78.05
N PRO A 3 6.98 -20.18 -77.04
CA PRO A 3 6.88 -21.18 -75.97
C PRO A 3 5.99 -20.66 -74.82
N PRO A 4 5.37 -21.58 -74.05
CA PRO A 4 4.39 -21.25 -73.03
C PRO A 4 5.02 -20.74 -71.71
N ALA A 5 4.38 -19.76 -71.10
CA ALA A 5 4.71 -19.19 -69.79
C ALA A 5 4.50 -20.20 -68.67
N ARG A 6 5.52 -20.48 -67.90
CA ARG A 6 5.43 -21.27 -66.65
C ARG A 6 4.98 -20.39 -65.48
N THR A 7 3.75 -20.54 -65.08
CA THR A 7 3.16 -19.94 -63.85
C THR A 7 3.78 -20.61 -62.62
N ARG A 8 4.61 -19.87 -61.88
CA ARG A 8 5.13 -20.29 -60.56
C ARG A 8 4.10 -19.97 -59.50
N LEU A 9 3.46 -20.98 -58.97
CA LEU A 9 2.57 -20.88 -57.80
C LEU A 9 3.44 -20.62 -56.55
N ALA A 10 3.43 -19.38 -56.05
CA ALA A 10 4.10 -19.02 -54.82
C ALA A 10 3.17 -19.43 -53.66
N CYS A 11 3.53 -20.51 -52.96
CA CYS A 11 2.89 -20.93 -51.72
C CYS A 11 3.30 -19.97 -50.59
N LEU A 12 2.42 -19.02 -50.26
CA LEU A 12 2.58 -18.15 -49.12
C LEU A 12 2.23 -18.95 -47.85
N VAL A 13 3.25 -19.44 -47.14
CA VAL A 13 3.11 -20.03 -45.81
C VAL A 13 2.92 -18.90 -44.81
N LEU A 14 1.68 -18.61 -44.44
CA LEU A 14 1.34 -17.77 -43.32
C LEU A 14 1.68 -18.50 -42.01
N LEU A 15 2.88 -18.26 -41.47
CA LEU A 15 3.19 -18.61 -40.08
C LEU A 15 2.33 -17.75 -39.15
N ALA A 16 1.25 -18.33 -38.67
CA ALA A 16 0.48 -17.75 -37.54
C ALA A 16 1.36 -17.86 -36.29
N TRP A 17 1.93 -16.74 -35.86
CA TRP A 17 2.53 -16.59 -34.55
C TRP A 17 1.41 -16.61 -33.51
N LEU A 18 1.14 -17.77 -32.91
CA LEU A 18 0.41 -17.83 -31.65
C LEU A 18 1.33 -17.25 -30.58
N GLY A 19 1.32 -15.94 -30.44
CA GLY A 19 1.90 -15.27 -29.28
C GLY A 19 1.11 -15.72 -28.04
N CYS A 20 1.76 -16.42 -27.10
CA CYS A 20 1.25 -16.57 -25.75
C CYS A 20 1.11 -15.15 -25.18
N ALA A 21 -0.08 -14.60 -25.21
CA ALA A 21 -0.38 -13.36 -24.51
C ALA A 21 -0.17 -13.62 -23.02
N GLY A 22 0.86 -12.99 -22.44
CA GLY A 22 1.05 -12.95 -21.00
C GLY A 22 -0.20 -12.31 -20.33
N PRO A 23 -0.34 -12.44 -19.01
CA PRO A 23 -1.43 -11.76 -18.31
C PRO A 23 -1.36 -10.26 -18.59
N PRO A 24 -2.52 -9.59 -18.68
CA PRO A 24 -2.56 -8.14 -18.93
C PRO A 24 -1.80 -7.41 -17.83
N PRO A 25 -1.15 -6.28 -18.16
CA PRO A 25 -0.48 -5.44 -17.15
C PRO A 25 -1.50 -4.98 -16.10
N PRO A 26 -1.04 -4.70 -14.87
CA PRO A 26 -1.93 -4.17 -13.84
C PRO A 26 -2.54 -2.84 -14.29
N PRO A 27 -3.79 -2.56 -13.89
CA PRO A 27 -4.36 -1.23 -14.06
C PRO A 27 -3.48 -0.16 -13.40
N ALA A 28 -3.48 1.07 -13.94
CA ALA A 28 -2.65 2.18 -13.46
C ALA A 28 -2.83 2.46 -11.95
N GLU A 29 -4.02 2.18 -11.41
CA GLU A 29 -4.33 2.30 -9.98
C GLU A 29 -3.55 1.34 -9.09
N PHE A 30 -3.01 0.26 -9.65
CA PHE A 30 -2.15 -0.69 -8.96
C PHE A 30 -0.66 -0.48 -9.24
N GLU A 31 -0.29 0.21 -10.33
CA GLU A 31 1.11 0.49 -10.67
C GLU A 31 1.71 1.69 -9.91
N ALA A 32 0.88 2.69 -9.58
CA ALA A 32 1.39 3.86 -8.90
C ALA A 32 1.90 3.49 -7.51
N ALA A 33 3.21 3.42 -7.34
CA ALA A 33 3.83 3.37 -6.02
C ALA A 33 3.36 4.57 -5.17
N PRO A 34 3.20 4.40 -3.86
CA PRO A 34 3.03 5.55 -2.97
C PRO A 34 4.17 6.53 -3.24
N LYS A 35 3.87 7.82 -3.36
CA LYS A 35 4.93 8.82 -3.51
C LYS A 35 5.89 8.65 -2.34
N GLU A 36 7.17 8.48 -2.62
CA GLU A 36 8.21 8.57 -1.61
C GLU A 36 8.07 9.92 -0.91
N GLY A 37 7.78 9.89 0.38
CA GLY A 37 7.55 11.09 1.17
C GLY A 37 7.55 10.73 2.65
N ALA A 38 7.62 11.75 3.49
CA ALA A 38 7.46 11.58 4.92
C ALA A 38 6.13 10.86 5.24
N TYR A 39 6.13 10.09 6.32
CA TYR A 39 4.91 9.42 6.77
C TYR A 39 3.81 10.44 7.04
N VAL A 40 2.64 10.22 6.44
CA VAL A 40 1.44 11.02 6.67
C VAL A 40 0.58 10.33 7.73
N ILE A 41 0.29 11.03 8.81
CA ILE A 41 -0.47 10.55 9.95
C ILE A 41 -1.91 10.23 9.52
N GLY A 42 -2.42 9.10 9.98
CA GLY A 42 -3.80 8.67 9.75
C GLY A 42 -4.55 8.43 11.06
N THR A 43 -5.84 8.10 10.94
CA THR A 43 -6.68 7.76 12.10
C THR A 43 -6.19 6.49 12.80
N ALA A 44 -6.31 6.46 14.13
CA ALA A 44 -5.84 5.38 15.00
C ALA A 44 -4.31 5.24 15.10
N ASP A 45 -3.51 6.04 14.39
CA ASP A 45 -2.07 6.08 14.62
C ASP A 45 -1.77 6.50 16.06
N ARG A 46 -0.69 5.98 16.61
CA ARG A 46 -0.28 6.29 17.98
C ARG A 46 0.97 7.16 17.95
N LEU A 47 0.89 8.29 18.62
CA LEU A 47 1.94 9.29 18.68
C LEU A 47 2.47 9.44 20.11
N HIS A 48 3.74 9.74 20.22
CA HIS A 48 4.36 10.28 21.42
C HIS A 48 4.70 11.74 21.17
N ILE A 49 4.25 12.61 22.05
CA ILE A 49 4.49 14.04 21.98
C ILE A 49 5.20 14.47 23.24
N ASP A 50 6.39 14.97 23.11
CA ASP A 50 7.19 15.48 24.21
C ASP A 50 7.32 17.00 24.11
N VAL A 51 7.05 17.68 25.21
CA VAL A 51 7.25 19.13 25.36
C VAL A 51 8.35 19.36 26.36
N TRP A 52 9.53 19.73 25.88
CA TRP A 52 10.73 19.88 26.69
C TRP A 52 10.50 20.75 27.93
N GLN A 53 10.94 20.27 29.11
CA GLN A 53 10.75 20.88 30.43
C GLN A 53 9.28 21.06 30.88
N ASN A 54 8.30 20.44 30.18
CA ASN A 54 6.89 20.50 30.47
C ASN A 54 6.24 19.13 30.47
N ASP A 55 6.63 18.23 31.38
CA ASP A 55 6.13 16.86 31.48
C ASP A 55 4.59 16.76 31.56
N LYS A 56 3.94 17.78 32.15
CA LYS A 56 2.47 17.83 32.26
C LYS A 56 1.75 18.04 30.94
N LEU A 57 2.46 18.53 29.93
CA LEU A 57 1.96 18.74 28.57
C LEU A 57 2.39 17.62 27.63
N SER A 58 3.36 16.81 28.05
CA SER A 58 3.86 15.68 27.28
C SER A 58 2.87 14.51 27.32
N LEU A 59 2.68 13.87 26.17
CA LEU A 59 1.78 12.74 25.98
C LEU A 59 2.61 11.52 25.55
N ALA A 60 2.77 10.57 26.47
CA ALA A 60 3.58 9.38 26.21
C ALA A 60 3.00 8.49 25.10
N ASP A 61 1.67 8.50 24.95
CA ASP A 61 0.97 7.67 23.97
C ASP A 61 -0.43 8.22 23.72
N VAL A 62 -0.61 8.91 22.62
CA VAL A 62 -1.88 9.51 22.21
C VAL A 62 -2.35 8.92 20.89
N PRO A 63 -3.54 8.31 20.84
CA PRO A 63 -4.12 7.85 19.59
C PRO A 63 -4.73 9.00 18.80
N VAL A 64 -4.56 8.99 17.49
CA VAL A 64 -5.30 9.89 16.60
C VAL A 64 -6.75 9.43 16.54
N ARG A 65 -7.66 10.32 16.90
CA ARG A 65 -9.10 10.05 17.00
C ARG A 65 -9.72 9.83 15.60
N PRO A 66 -10.92 9.21 15.52
CA PRO A 66 -11.62 9.03 14.25
C PRO A 66 -11.97 10.32 13.52
N ASP A 67 -12.10 11.45 14.25
CA ASP A 67 -12.31 12.80 13.69
C ASP A 67 -11.02 13.43 13.14
N GLY A 68 -9.89 12.70 13.20
CA GLY A 68 -8.60 13.15 12.70
C GLY A 68 -7.81 14.06 13.64
N LYS A 69 -8.24 14.18 14.89
CA LYS A 69 -7.60 15.05 15.87
C LYS A 69 -6.91 14.28 16.99
N ILE A 70 -6.01 14.97 17.68
CA ILE A 70 -5.45 14.58 18.97
C ILE A 70 -5.87 15.59 20.00
N THR A 71 -5.94 15.20 21.28
CA THR A 71 -6.27 16.13 22.38
C THR A 71 -5.04 16.33 23.26
N MET A 72 -4.65 17.57 23.47
CA MET A 72 -3.50 17.96 24.30
C MET A 72 -3.92 18.95 25.39
N PRO A 73 -3.27 18.93 26.57
CA PRO A 73 -3.47 19.97 27.58
C PRO A 73 -3.16 21.35 27.02
N LEU A 74 -3.90 22.36 27.43
CA LEU A 74 -3.87 23.80 27.09
C LEU A 74 -4.41 24.15 25.68
N ILE A 75 -4.17 23.34 24.68
CA ILE A 75 -4.55 23.63 23.28
C ILE A 75 -5.70 22.74 22.78
N ASP A 76 -6.23 21.89 23.66
CA ASP A 76 -7.36 20.99 23.40
C ASP A 76 -7.23 20.14 22.13
N ASP A 77 -8.00 20.39 21.10
CA ASP A 77 -8.13 19.57 19.90
C ASP A 77 -7.26 20.08 18.74
N VAL A 78 -6.18 19.37 18.46
CA VAL A 78 -5.25 19.67 17.36
C VAL A 78 -5.49 18.71 16.18
N HIS A 79 -5.61 19.24 14.97
CA HIS A 79 -5.76 18.42 13.76
C HIS A 79 -4.44 17.73 13.41
N ALA A 80 -4.46 16.39 13.30
CA ALA A 80 -3.25 15.58 13.06
C ALA A 80 -3.29 14.77 11.74
N VAL A 81 -4.47 14.29 11.32
CA VAL A 81 -4.61 13.51 10.09
C VAL A 81 -4.21 14.34 8.87
N GLY A 82 -3.47 13.70 7.96
CA GLY A 82 -3.01 14.34 6.72
C GLY A 82 -1.72 15.14 6.88
N LEU A 83 -1.23 15.35 8.10
CA LEU A 83 0.04 15.99 8.40
C LEU A 83 1.17 14.95 8.54
N THR A 84 2.39 15.37 8.28
CA THR A 84 3.59 14.66 8.69
C THR A 84 3.88 14.93 10.17
N THR A 85 4.79 14.16 10.78
CA THR A 85 5.22 14.42 12.18
C THR A 85 5.86 15.79 12.34
N ASP A 86 6.59 16.28 11.32
CA ASP A 86 7.23 17.59 11.35
C ASP A 86 6.21 18.73 11.21
N GLU A 87 5.21 18.57 10.35
CA GLU A 87 4.12 19.53 10.22
C GLU A 87 3.27 19.59 11.49
N LEU A 88 2.92 18.44 12.08
CA LEU A 88 2.20 18.40 13.36
C LEU A 88 3.01 19.05 14.49
N LYS A 89 4.32 18.80 14.55
CA LYS A 89 5.25 19.48 15.47
C LYS A 89 5.16 21.00 15.32
N ALA A 90 5.18 21.51 14.08
CA ALA A 90 5.11 22.94 13.83
C ALA A 90 3.78 23.55 14.31
N VAL A 91 2.65 22.87 14.04
CA VAL A 91 1.32 23.29 14.49
C VAL A 91 1.27 23.35 16.03
N ILE A 92 1.66 22.26 16.72
CA ILE A 92 1.66 22.19 18.18
C ILE A 92 2.56 23.27 18.79
N THR A 93 3.76 23.49 18.20
CA THR A 93 4.68 24.52 18.69
C THR A 93 4.07 25.92 18.57
N GLN A 94 3.41 26.19 17.45
CA GLN A 94 2.75 27.47 17.24
C GLN A 94 1.59 27.70 18.24
N GLU A 95 0.72 26.72 18.43
CA GLU A 95 -0.42 26.83 19.35
C GLU A 95 0.05 26.96 20.81
N LEU A 96 1.06 26.18 21.23
CA LEU A 96 1.62 26.28 22.57
C LEU A 96 2.36 27.60 22.83
N SER A 97 2.83 28.29 21.80
CA SER A 97 3.54 29.59 21.96
C SER A 97 2.65 30.70 22.52
N GLU A 98 1.31 30.54 22.50
CA GLU A 98 0.38 31.45 23.17
C GLU A 98 0.38 31.32 24.71
N PHE A 99 0.85 30.16 25.22
CA PHE A 99 0.82 29.81 26.63
C PHE A 99 2.20 29.68 27.27
N ILE A 100 3.22 29.38 26.46
CA ILE A 100 4.60 29.09 26.89
C ILE A 100 5.59 29.85 26.03
N GLU A 101 6.60 30.43 26.64
CA GLU A 101 7.71 31.06 25.94
C GLU A 101 8.62 29.97 25.30
N ASN A 102 8.82 30.04 23.99
CA ASN A 102 9.73 29.18 23.21
C ASN A 102 9.52 27.67 23.44
N PRO A 103 8.32 27.10 23.21
CA PRO A 103 8.09 25.68 23.42
C PRO A 103 8.92 24.82 22.43
N THR A 104 9.60 23.81 22.96
CA THR A 104 10.33 22.83 22.14
C THR A 104 9.56 21.53 22.14
N VAL A 105 8.95 21.19 21.00
CA VAL A 105 8.09 20.02 20.82
C VAL A 105 8.80 18.94 20.01
N THR A 106 8.64 17.68 20.40
CA THR A 106 9.05 16.52 19.63
C THR A 106 7.85 15.62 19.38
N VAL A 107 7.61 15.21 18.15
CA VAL A 107 6.53 14.29 17.77
C VAL A 107 7.14 13.02 17.20
N VAL A 108 6.84 11.87 17.81
CA VAL A 108 7.31 10.55 17.38
C VAL A 108 6.13 9.65 17.06
N LEU A 109 6.15 8.99 15.92
CA LEU A 109 5.17 7.96 15.55
C LEU A 109 5.53 6.67 16.27
N LEU A 110 4.70 6.24 17.22
CA LEU A 110 4.89 4.98 17.96
C LEU A 110 4.40 3.76 17.17
N ALA A 111 3.22 3.89 16.54
CA ALA A 111 2.63 2.80 15.78
C ALA A 111 1.82 3.33 14.59
N PRO A 112 2.21 2.96 13.36
CA PRO A 112 1.48 3.32 12.13
C PRO A 112 0.26 2.41 11.92
N VAL A 113 -0.77 2.58 12.74
CA VAL A 113 -1.97 1.73 12.75
C VAL A 113 -2.87 1.98 11.53
N SER A 114 -2.85 3.20 11.00
CA SER A 114 -3.66 3.61 9.85
C SER A 114 -3.23 2.92 8.54
N LYS A 115 -1.96 2.56 8.41
CA LYS A 115 -1.43 1.92 7.20
C LYS A 115 -1.44 0.41 7.33
N ARG A 116 -2.60 -0.20 7.06
CA ARG A 116 -2.80 -1.66 7.11
C ARG A 116 -3.38 -2.17 5.81
N ALA A 117 -2.99 -3.41 5.44
CA ALA A 117 -3.70 -4.25 4.50
C ALA A 117 -4.18 -5.52 5.20
N PHE A 118 -5.07 -6.24 4.55
CA PHE A 118 -5.63 -7.48 5.08
C PHE A 118 -5.22 -8.65 4.18
N VAL A 119 -4.82 -9.75 4.77
CA VAL A 119 -4.53 -11.00 4.05
C VAL A 119 -5.46 -12.09 4.57
N LEU A 120 -6.27 -12.64 3.68
CA LEU A 120 -7.32 -13.60 4.01
C LEU A 120 -7.20 -14.86 3.16
N GLY A 121 -7.76 -15.97 3.64
CA GLY A 121 -7.83 -17.24 2.95
C GLY A 121 -6.67 -18.16 3.27
N GLU A 122 -6.17 -18.91 2.28
CA GLU A 122 -5.21 -20.00 2.41
C GLU A 122 -3.77 -19.51 2.63
N VAL A 123 -3.55 -18.74 3.72
CA VAL A 123 -2.26 -18.38 4.29
C VAL A 123 -2.15 -18.90 5.72
N ARG A 124 -0.94 -19.04 6.25
CA ARG A 124 -0.74 -19.64 7.58
C ARG A 124 -1.33 -18.80 8.72
N ASN A 125 -1.18 -17.48 8.64
CA ASN A 125 -1.65 -16.55 9.67
C ASN A 125 -2.47 -15.42 9.02
N PRO A 126 -3.73 -15.66 8.64
CA PRO A 126 -4.57 -14.63 8.04
C PRO A 126 -4.83 -13.49 9.03
N GLY A 127 -4.87 -12.26 8.56
CA GLY A 127 -5.14 -11.10 9.40
C GLY A 127 -4.71 -9.78 8.80
N ALA A 128 -4.76 -8.74 9.62
CA ALA A 128 -4.27 -7.42 9.26
C ALA A 128 -2.74 -7.37 9.39
N ILE A 129 -2.10 -6.78 8.39
CA ILE A 129 -0.66 -6.55 8.36
C ILE A 129 -0.38 -5.05 8.25
N GLY A 130 0.64 -4.56 8.98
CA GLY A 130 1.13 -3.20 8.81
C GLY A 130 1.87 -3.06 7.49
N LEU A 131 1.56 -2.02 6.73
CA LEU A 131 2.28 -1.72 5.50
C LEU A 131 3.52 -0.89 5.83
N GLY A 132 4.70 -1.44 5.50
CA GLY A 132 5.93 -0.66 5.37
C GLY A 132 5.94 0.19 4.09
N ALA A 133 7.04 0.88 3.85
CA ALA A 133 7.28 1.52 2.57
C ALA A 133 7.26 0.45 1.46
N GLU A 134 6.50 0.66 0.40
CA GLU A 134 6.45 -0.19 -0.80
C GLU A 134 6.20 -1.70 -0.61
N MET A 135 5.46 -2.11 0.40
CA MET A 135 5.10 -3.52 0.56
C MET A 135 4.29 -4.05 -0.62
N ARG A 136 4.75 -5.17 -1.20
CA ARG A 136 4.09 -5.83 -2.34
C ARG A 136 3.30 -7.06 -1.90
N VAL A 137 2.45 -7.57 -2.81
CA VAL A 137 1.57 -8.74 -2.54
C VAL A 137 2.35 -9.94 -2.03
N LEU A 138 3.48 -10.28 -2.65
CA LEU A 138 4.29 -11.43 -2.24
C LEU A 138 4.90 -11.26 -0.85
N GLU A 139 5.34 -10.05 -0.51
CA GLU A 139 5.87 -9.72 0.81
C GLU A 139 4.78 -9.83 1.88
N ALA A 140 3.58 -9.35 1.57
CA ALA A 140 2.41 -9.47 2.45
C ALA A 140 2.07 -10.94 2.75
N ILE A 141 2.04 -11.79 1.73
CA ILE A 141 1.82 -13.24 1.88
C ILE A 141 2.94 -13.88 2.71
N THR A 142 4.19 -13.46 2.48
CA THR A 142 5.34 -13.96 3.26
C THR A 142 5.25 -13.57 4.73
N THR A 143 4.86 -12.32 5.03
CA THR A 143 4.65 -11.82 6.39
C THR A 143 3.60 -12.62 7.15
N THR A 144 2.57 -13.12 6.46
CA THR A 144 1.56 -14.01 7.03
C THR A 144 1.97 -15.49 7.12
N GLY A 145 3.26 -15.79 6.93
CA GLY A 145 3.83 -17.14 7.04
C GLY A 145 3.75 -17.95 5.74
N GLY A 146 3.35 -17.32 4.63
CA GLY A 146 3.27 -17.94 3.30
C GLY A 146 1.98 -18.73 3.08
N PHE A 147 1.89 -19.34 1.92
CA PHE A 147 0.76 -20.14 1.47
C PHE A 147 0.59 -21.43 2.28
N THR A 148 -0.66 -21.87 2.45
CA THR A 148 -0.96 -23.24 2.90
C THR A 148 -0.78 -24.24 1.76
N ALA A 149 -0.90 -25.54 2.08
CA ALA A 149 -0.87 -26.62 1.07
C ALA A 149 -2.10 -26.61 0.14
N TYR A 150 -3.17 -25.95 0.54
CA TYR A 150 -4.44 -25.90 -0.20
C TYR A 150 -4.59 -24.62 -1.05
N ALA A 151 -3.68 -23.69 -0.93
CA ALA A 151 -3.73 -22.40 -1.62
C ALA A 151 -3.68 -22.53 -3.16
N LYS A 152 -4.62 -21.89 -3.84
CA LYS A 152 -4.62 -21.74 -5.29
C LYS A 152 -3.76 -20.55 -5.70
N LYS A 153 -2.44 -20.75 -5.67
CA LYS A 153 -1.41 -19.71 -5.84
C LYS A 153 -1.53 -18.89 -7.13
N SER A 154 -2.07 -19.46 -8.18
CA SER A 154 -2.31 -18.76 -9.47
C SER A 154 -3.57 -17.91 -9.48
N HIS A 155 -4.36 -17.88 -8.39
CA HIS A 155 -5.66 -17.21 -8.32
C HIS A 155 -5.76 -16.23 -7.13
N VAL A 156 -4.63 -15.71 -6.65
CA VAL A 156 -4.61 -14.68 -5.62
C VAL A 156 -5.25 -13.40 -6.17
N ARG A 157 -6.08 -12.75 -5.37
CA ARG A 157 -6.78 -11.51 -5.74
C ARG A 157 -6.38 -10.40 -4.80
N VAL A 158 -6.22 -9.20 -5.34
CA VAL A 158 -6.05 -7.97 -4.57
C VAL A 158 -7.29 -7.11 -4.78
N LEU A 159 -8.04 -6.90 -3.73
CA LEU A 159 -9.22 -6.06 -3.72
C LEU A 159 -8.83 -4.67 -3.19
N ARG A 160 -9.11 -3.63 -3.95
CA ARG A 160 -8.83 -2.23 -3.63
C ARG A 160 -10.07 -1.38 -3.80
N TYR A 161 -10.40 -0.57 -2.82
CA TYR A 161 -11.49 0.41 -2.92
C TYR A 161 -10.93 1.76 -3.38
N VAL A 162 -11.44 2.28 -4.51
CA VAL A 162 -11.09 3.59 -5.05
C VAL A 162 -12.38 4.29 -5.45
N ASP A 163 -12.64 5.48 -4.92
CA ASP A 163 -13.80 6.32 -5.25
C ASP A 163 -15.14 5.57 -5.16
N GLY A 164 -15.30 4.73 -4.12
CA GLY A 164 -16.53 3.95 -3.89
C GLY A 164 -16.69 2.72 -4.79
N LYS A 165 -15.71 2.39 -5.62
CA LYS A 165 -15.70 1.20 -6.46
C LYS A 165 -14.65 0.20 -5.96
N GLU A 166 -15.02 -1.07 -5.97
CA GLU A 166 -14.08 -2.16 -5.73
C GLU A 166 -13.36 -2.51 -7.03
N LEU A 167 -12.05 -2.44 -6.99
CA LEU A 167 -11.16 -2.92 -8.05
C LEU A 167 -10.63 -4.29 -7.65
N ASP A 168 -10.69 -5.24 -8.57
CA ASP A 168 -10.24 -6.61 -8.38
C ASP A 168 -9.08 -6.91 -9.33
N TYR A 169 -7.92 -7.16 -8.77
CA TYR A 169 -6.73 -7.46 -9.52
C TYR A 169 -6.18 -8.85 -9.18
N ARG A 170 -5.84 -9.65 -10.18
CA ARG A 170 -5.32 -10.99 -10.00
C ARG A 170 -3.80 -11.00 -9.97
N PHE A 171 -3.23 -11.58 -8.91
CA PHE A 171 -1.83 -11.94 -8.80
C PHE A 171 -1.67 -13.45 -9.05
N ASP A 172 -0.89 -13.81 -10.06
CA ASP A 172 -0.57 -15.20 -10.38
C ASP A 172 0.85 -15.50 -9.90
N TYR A 173 0.96 -16.12 -8.73
CA TYR A 173 2.26 -16.48 -8.14
C TYR A 173 3.07 -17.42 -9.01
N ASP A 174 2.42 -18.43 -9.62
CA ASP A 174 3.12 -19.44 -10.42
C ASP A 174 3.68 -18.83 -11.72
N ALA A 175 2.94 -17.93 -12.35
CA ALA A 175 3.40 -17.16 -13.50
C ALA A 175 4.50 -16.15 -13.11
N TYR A 176 4.38 -15.51 -11.93
CA TYR A 176 5.37 -14.57 -11.41
C TYR A 176 6.72 -15.25 -11.17
N VAL A 177 6.74 -16.38 -10.45
CA VAL A 177 7.97 -17.15 -10.17
C VAL A 177 8.59 -17.70 -11.44
N ALA A 178 7.78 -18.06 -12.43
CA ALA A 178 8.26 -18.51 -13.74
C ALA A 178 8.75 -17.34 -14.65
N GLY A 179 8.74 -16.09 -14.17
CA GLY A 179 9.15 -14.89 -14.91
C GLY A 179 8.21 -14.48 -16.05
N ARG A 180 7.01 -15.10 -16.13
CA ARG A 180 6.03 -14.83 -17.19
C ARG A 180 5.12 -13.64 -16.90
N ALA A 181 5.03 -13.23 -15.63
CA ALA A 181 4.13 -12.16 -15.18
C ALA A 181 4.79 -11.27 -14.11
N PRO A 182 5.96 -10.66 -14.37
CA PRO A 182 6.71 -9.89 -13.35
C PRO A 182 5.93 -8.67 -12.82
N GLY A 183 5.07 -8.05 -13.64
CA GLY A 183 4.27 -6.88 -13.26
C GLY A 183 3.06 -7.19 -12.35
N THR A 184 2.76 -8.47 -12.07
CA THR A 184 1.57 -8.81 -11.26
C THR A 184 1.79 -8.65 -9.76
N ASN A 185 3.03 -8.55 -9.29
CA ASN A 185 3.36 -8.31 -7.89
C ASN A 185 3.26 -6.81 -7.55
N VAL A 186 2.03 -6.31 -7.45
CA VAL A 186 1.73 -4.89 -7.26
C VAL A 186 2.03 -4.43 -5.83
N VAL A 187 2.23 -3.10 -5.68
CA VAL A 187 2.39 -2.46 -4.36
C VAL A 187 1.03 -2.33 -3.69
N LEU A 188 0.95 -2.74 -2.43
CA LEU A 188 -0.25 -2.64 -1.60
C LEU A 188 -0.42 -1.23 -1.04
N ARG A 189 -1.68 -0.82 -0.91
CA ARG A 189 -2.07 0.44 -0.27
C ARG A 189 -2.89 0.18 0.98
N PRO A 190 -2.96 1.16 1.90
CA PRO A 190 -3.86 1.06 3.06
C PRO A 190 -5.29 0.74 2.62
N GLY A 191 -5.89 -0.25 3.28
CA GLY A 191 -7.22 -0.73 2.97
C GLY A 191 -7.30 -1.86 1.94
N ASP A 192 -6.21 -2.22 1.26
CA ASP A 192 -6.19 -3.36 0.34
C ASP A 192 -6.46 -4.67 1.08
N THR A 193 -7.15 -5.58 0.39
CA THR A 193 -7.37 -6.95 0.85
C THR A 193 -6.76 -7.94 -0.15
N VAL A 194 -5.81 -8.73 0.32
CA VAL A 194 -5.22 -9.85 -0.43
C VAL A 194 -6.00 -11.12 -0.09
N LEU A 195 -6.70 -11.67 -1.06
CA LEU A 195 -7.49 -12.89 -0.91
C LEU A 195 -6.77 -14.05 -1.58
N VAL A 196 -6.42 -15.07 -0.81
CA VAL A 196 -5.79 -16.31 -1.26
C VAL A 196 -6.83 -17.45 -1.22
N PRO A 197 -7.36 -17.86 -2.37
CA PRO A 197 -8.38 -18.93 -2.40
C PRO A 197 -7.78 -20.33 -2.26
#